data_32be15e78c5f2c118214f57f45ada793
#
_entry.id   32be15e78c5f2c118214f57f45ada793
#
_cell.length_a   1.000
_cell.length_b   1.000
_cell.length_c   1.000
_cell.angle_alpha   90.00
_cell.angle_beta   90.00
_cell.angle_gamma   90.00
#
_symmetry.space_group_name_H-M   'P 1'
#
loop_
_entity.id
_entity.type
_entity.pdbx_description
1 polymer ?
#
loop_
_entity_poly.entity_id
_entity_poly.type
_entity_poly.pdbx_seq_one_letter_code
_entity_poly.pdbx_strand_id
1 'polypeptide(L)'
;MSKILIKNGKALIIKNNDVVIEEINILIENSKIKKMEKNLEDSEAYIINAKNKIVMQGLINAHSHVPMSIFRETTEGCSLYEWLNEKIWPREEKLTEEDIYNASMLSLIEMLRTGCTCINDQYFMSEQIRKAAEQRQIRLVLTKKIKSTDGEEGTE
;
A
#
# COMPACT_ATOMS: atom_id res chain seq x y z
N MET A 1 -14.94 17.09 13.23
CA MET A 1 -14.85 16.43 11.90
C MET A 1 -13.65 17.01 11.18
N SER A 2 -12.75 16.20 10.67
CA SER A 2 -11.57 16.70 9.97
C SER A 2 -11.92 17.01 8.51
N LYS A 3 -11.80 18.28 8.14
CA LYS A 3 -11.92 18.74 6.77
C LYS A 3 -10.54 19.09 6.23
N ILE A 4 -10.26 18.72 5.01
CA ILE A 4 -9.04 19.09 4.28
C ILE A 4 -9.44 19.68 2.94
N LEU A 5 -8.90 20.84 2.62
CA LEU A 5 -9.09 21.49 1.33
C LEU A 5 -7.74 21.56 0.59
N ILE A 6 -7.61 20.80 -0.49
CA ILE A 6 -6.46 20.86 -1.39
C ILE A 6 -6.72 21.93 -2.43
N LYS A 7 -5.86 22.95 -2.50
CA LYS A 7 -6.00 24.11 -3.39
C LYS A 7 -4.84 24.26 -4.37
N ASN A 8 -5.12 24.87 -5.51
CA ASN A 8 -4.12 25.29 -6.50
C ASN A 8 -3.31 24.17 -7.17
N GLY A 9 -3.76 22.91 -7.04
CA GLY A 9 -3.11 21.78 -7.66
C GLY A 9 -3.68 21.43 -9.02
N LYS A 10 -2.88 20.68 -9.82
CA LYS A 10 -3.35 20.03 -11.03
C LYS A 10 -3.79 18.62 -10.65
N ALA A 11 -5.11 18.37 -10.65
CA ALA A 11 -5.64 17.05 -10.32
C ALA A 11 -5.68 16.15 -11.56
N LEU A 12 -5.16 14.94 -11.42
CA LEU A 12 -5.29 13.87 -12.39
C LEU A 12 -6.56 13.10 -12.05
N ILE A 13 -7.57 13.20 -12.92
CA ILE A 13 -8.90 12.63 -12.69
C ILE A 13 -9.36 11.80 -13.89
N ILE A 14 -10.25 10.86 -13.65
CA ILE A 14 -10.84 10.03 -14.71
C ILE A 14 -12.21 10.60 -15.05
N LYS A 15 -12.41 10.99 -16.32
CA LYS A 15 -13.70 11.41 -16.87
C LYS A 15 -14.01 10.61 -18.13
N ASN A 16 -15.16 9.96 -18.20
CA ASN A 16 -15.60 9.19 -19.37
C ASN A 16 -14.56 8.16 -19.86
N ASN A 17 -13.90 7.47 -18.95
CA ASN A 17 -12.78 6.54 -19.17
C ASN A 17 -11.47 7.18 -19.69
N ASP A 18 -11.39 8.49 -19.80
CA ASP A 18 -10.17 9.20 -20.14
C ASP A 18 -9.51 9.81 -18.91
N VAL A 19 -8.18 9.86 -18.93
CA VAL A 19 -7.39 10.53 -17.91
C VAL A 19 -7.20 11.98 -18.31
N VAL A 20 -7.69 12.91 -17.48
CA VAL A 20 -7.56 14.36 -17.72
C VAL A 20 -6.84 15.02 -16.55
N ILE A 21 -6.14 16.12 -16.85
CA ILE A 21 -5.47 16.96 -15.84
C ILE A 21 -6.23 18.29 -15.77
N GLU A 22 -6.77 18.60 -14.61
CA GLU A 22 -7.53 19.84 -14.38
C GLU A 22 -7.03 20.62 -13.18
N GLU A 23 -7.01 21.93 -13.28
CA GLU A 23 -6.83 22.81 -12.12
C GLU A 23 -8.15 22.87 -11.34
N ILE A 24 -8.19 22.15 -10.23
CA ILE A 24 -9.40 21.98 -9.43
C ILE A 24 -9.04 21.86 -7.94
N ASN A 25 -9.86 22.47 -7.09
CA ASN A 25 -9.75 22.31 -5.64
C ASN A 25 -10.55 21.11 -5.17
N ILE A 26 -10.07 20.43 -4.14
CA ILE A 26 -10.66 19.17 -3.65
C ILE A 26 -10.93 19.31 -2.14
N LEU A 27 -12.20 19.24 -1.76
CA LEU A 27 -12.62 19.16 -0.37
C LEU A 27 -12.78 17.70 0.06
N ILE A 28 -12.05 17.34 1.10
CA ILE A 28 -12.14 16.03 1.75
C ILE A 28 -12.79 16.24 3.12
N GLU A 29 -13.81 15.45 3.40
CA GLU A 29 -14.50 15.42 4.68
C GLU A 29 -14.70 13.98 5.12
N ASN A 30 -14.30 13.65 6.35
CA ASN A 30 -14.41 12.29 6.90
C ASN A 30 -13.81 11.21 5.97
N SER A 31 -12.60 11.45 5.46
CA SER A 31 -11.86 10.55 4.55
C SER A 31 -12.53 10.28 3.20
N LYS A 32 -13.47 11.14 2.77
CA LYS A 32 -14.14 11.05 1.46
C LYS A 32 -14.03 12.37 0.71
N ILE A 33 -13.84 12.30 -0.59
CA ILE A 33 -13.95 13.47 -1.46
C ILE A 33 -15.39 13.94 -1.43
N LYS A 34 -15.61 15.15 -0.92
CA LYS A 34 -16.93 15.76 -0.80
C LYS A 34 -17.30 16.58 -2.01
N LYS A 35 -16.31 17.36 -2.51
CA LYS A 35 -16.48 18.25 -3.66
C LYS A 35 -15.19 18.37 -4.44
N MET A 36 -15.31 18.62 -5.73
CA MET A 36 -14.23 18.94 -6.65
C MET A 36 -14.71 20.10 -7.56
N GLU A 37 -14.22 21.29 -7.30
CA GLU A 37 -14.67 22.54 -8.00
C GLU A 37 -13.50 23.51 -8.12
N LYS A 38 -13.49 24.36 -9.16
CA LYS A 38 -12.42 25.36 -9.37
C LYS A 38 -12.36 26.39 -8.26
N ASN A 39 -13.53 26.86 -7.82
CA ASN A 39 -13.66 27.92 -6.82
C ASN A 39 -14.29 27.32 -5.55
N LEU A 40 -13.47 26.66 -4.74
CA LEU A 40 -13.91 26.03 -3.51
C LEU A 40 -13.23 26.68 -2.32
N GLU A 41 -14.01 27.14 -1.36
CA GLU A 41 -13.55 27.71 -0.10
C GLU A 41 -14.25 27.00 1.06
N ASP A 42 -13.52 26.77 2.13
CA ASP A 42 -14.06 26.29 3.40
C ASP A 42 -13.15 26.83 4.52
N SER A 43 -13.68 27.72 5.34
CA SER A 43 -12.93 28.40 6.41
C SER A 43 -12.57 27.48 7.58
N GLU A 44 -13.23 26.33 7.69
CA GLU A 44 -12.99 25.34 8.75
C GLU A 44 -12.03 24.23 8.31
N ALA A 45 -11.67 24.18 7.02
CA ALA A 45 -10.81 23.12 6.50
C ALA A 45 -9.32 23.43 6.72
N TYR A 46 -8.54 22.37 7.01
CA TYR A 46 -7.10 22.45 6.91
C TYR A 46 -6.68 22.57 5.44
N ILE A 47 -6.00 23.66 5.09
CA ILE A 47 -5.64 23.97 3.71
C ILE A 47 -4.30 23.34 3.35
N ILE A 48 -4.28 22.51 2.30
CA ILE A 48 -3.06 22.05 1.64
C ILE A 48 -2.89 22.83 0.33
N ASN A 49 -1.87 23.69 0.27
CA ASN A 49 -1.53 24.38 -0.96
C ASN A 49 -0.70 23.46 -1.89
N ALA A 50 -1.32 23.01 -2.96
CA ALA A 50 -0.73 22.14 -3.97
C ALA A 50 -0.23 22.89 -5.22
N LYS A 51 0.07 24.21 -5.11
CA LYS A 51 0.62 25.00 -6.22
C LYS A 51 1.86 24.31 -6.81
N ASN A 52 1.90 24.16 -8.12
CA ASN A 52 2.95 23.47 -8.87
C ASN A 52 3.08 21.97 -8.55
N LYS A 53 2.03 21.35 -8.03
CA LYS A 53 1.97 19.91 -7.74
C LYS A 53 0.86 19.23 -8.53
N ILE A 54 1.06 17.94 -8.78
CA ILE A 54 0.03 17.05 -9.28
C ILE A 54 -0.65 16.40 -8.07
N VAL A 55 -1.98 16.43 -8.06
CA VAL A 55 -2.81 15.72 -7.10
C VAL A 55 -3.41 14.52 -7.80
N MET A 56 -3.16 13.33 -7.31
CA MET A 56 -3.61 12.09 -7.93
C MET A 56 -4.08 11.09 -6.88
N GLN A 57 -4.75 10.05 -7.31
CA GLN A 57 -5.08 8.91 -6.45
C GLN A 57 -3.81 8.29 -5.90
N GLY A 58 -3.86 7.77 -4.68
CA GLY A 58 -2.77 6.98 -4.13
C GLY A 58 -2.49 5.74 -4.97
N LEU A 59 -1.22 5.37 -5.07
CA LEU A 59 -0.79 4.20 -5.83
C LEU A 59 -1.33 2.91 -5.19
N ILE A 60 -1.57 1.93 -6.03
CA ILE A 60 -1.99 0.59 -5.63
C ILE A 60 -0.87 -0.38 -5.95
N ASN A 61 -0.33 -1.06 -4.94
CA ASN A 61 0.58 -2.17 -5.14
C ASN A 61 -0.24 -3.46 -5.30
N ALA A 62 -0.38 -3.92 -6.54
CA ALA A 62 -1.22 -5.06 -6.88
C ALA A 62 -0.59 -6.43 -6.57
N HIS A 63 0.71 -6.47 -6.23
CA HIS A 63 1.41 -7.71 -5.87
C HIS A 63 2.55 -7.40 -4.90
N SER A 64 2.51 -8.00 -3.71
CA SER A 64 3.56 -7.84 -2.71
C SER A 64 3.72 -9.05 -1.80
N HIS A 65 4.89 -9.10 -1.18
CA HIS A 65 5.24 -9.97 -0.07
C HIS A 65 5.82 -9.05 1.02
N VAL A 66 4.94 -8.32 1.67
CA VAL A 66 5.30 -7.18 2.54
C VAL A 66 6.41 -7.49 3.54
N PRO A 67 6.40 -8.63 4.28
CA PRO A 67 7.44 -8.91 5.26
C PRO A 67 8.81 -9.26 4.66
N MET A 68 8.90 -9.56 3.35
CA MET A 68 10.17 -9.97 2.72
C MET A 68 11.25 -8.89 2.71
N SER A 69 10.92 -7.67 3.11
CA SER A 69 11.92 -6.63 3.35
C SER A 69 13.01 -7.03 4.36
N ILE A 70 12.72 -7.98 5.25
CA ILE A 70 13.69 -8.54 6.19
C ILE A 70 14.86 -9.27 5.49
N PHE A 71 14.64 -9.69 4.23
CA PHE A 71 15.64 -10.42 3.44
C PHE A 71 16.37 -9.53 2.42
N ARG A 72 16.29 -8.22 2.51
CA ARG A 72 17.00 -7.31 1.60
C ARG A 72 18.49 -7.62 1.60
N GLU A 73 19.10 -7.54 0.40
CA GLU A 73 20.54 -7.70 0.17
C GLU A 73 21.10 -9.09 0.52
N THR A 74 20.26 -10.06 0.88
CA THR A 74 20.75 -11.40 1.28
C THR A 74 20.85 -12.39 0.12
N THR A 75 20.48 -12.02 -1.10
CA THR A 75 20.14 -13.01 -2.15
C THR A 75 20.56 -12.61 -3.56
N GLU A 76 21.56 -11.76 -3.71
CA GLU A 76 22.03 -11.35 -5.03
C GLU A 76 22.83 -12.45 -5.74
N GLY A 77 22.65 -12.54 -7.07
CA GLY A 77 23.51 -13.36 -7.94
C GLY A 77 23.23 -14.84 -7.96
N CYS A 78 22.07 -15.32 -7.47
CA CYS A 78 21.69 -16.72 -7.50
C CYS A 78 20.50 -17.00 -8.45
N SER A 79 20.33 -18.24 -8.87
CA SER A 79 19.15 -18.69 -9.62
C SER A 79 17.89 -18.63 -8.75
N LEU A 80 16.68 -18.64 -9.37
CA LEU A 80 15.42 -18.67 -8.62
C LEU A 80 15.33 -19.90 -7.71
N TYR A 81 15.83 -21.05 -8.17
CA TYR A 81 15.83 -22.27 -7.37
C TYR A 81 16.71 -22.14 -6.13
N GLU A 82 17.95 -21.70 -6.28
CA GLU A 82 18.88 -21.44 -5.17
C GLU A 82 18.33 -20.37 -4.22
N TRP A 83 17.74 -19.31 -4.80
CA TRP A 83 17.14 -18.23 -4.01
C TRP A 83 16.04 -18.76 -3.10
N LEU A 84 15.10 -19.54 -3.63
CA LEU A 84 13.99 -20.07 -2.84
C LEU A 84 14.46 -21.13 -1.85
N ASN A 85 15.16 -22.18 -2.34
CA ASN A 85 15.42 -23.38 -1.54
C ASN A 85 16.58 -23.21 -0.54
N GLU A 86 17.58 -22.41 -0.88
CA GLU A 86 18.78 -22.29 -0.04
C GLU A 86 18.83 -20.98 0.76
N LYS A 87 18.17 -19.92 0.27
CA LYS A 87 18.28 -18.60 0.89
C LYS A 87 16.99 -18.18 1.61
N ILE A 88 15.81 -18.33 0.98
CA ILE A 88 14.57 -17.79 1.52
C ILE A 88 13.88 -18.80 2.46
N TRP A 89 13.46 -19.95 1.97
CA TRP A 89 12.66 -20.87 2.76
C TRP A 89 13.32 -21.31 4.08
N PRO A 90 14.64 -21.64 4.15
CA PRO A 90 15.29 -21.96 5.42
C PRO A 90 15.35 -20.80 6.41
N ARG A 91 15.21 -19.56 5.93
CA ARG A 91 15.13 -18.38 6.78
C ARG A 91 13.68 -18.08 7.18
N GLU A 92 12.72 -18.23 6.26
CA GLU A 92 11.29 -18.09 6.53
C GLU A 92 10.84 -19.01 7.67
N GLU A 93 11.35 -20.25 7.72
CA GLU A 93 11.03 -21.21 8.79
C GLU A 93 11.45 -20.75 10.20
N LYS A 94 12.37 -19.80 10.29
CA LYS A 94 12.87 -19.27 11.56
C LYS A 94 12.18 -17.96 11.98
N LEU A 95 11.35 -17.39 11.11
CA LEU A 95 10.67 -16.13 11.40
C LEU A 95 9.58 -16.35 12.45
N THR A 96 9.54 -15.43 13.39
CA THR A 96 8.49 -15.33 14.40
C THR A 96 7.36 -14.40 13.95
N GLU A 97 6.24 -14.43 14.65
CA GLU A 97 5.16 -13.46 14.44
C GLU A 97 5.61 -12.01 14.64
N GLU A 98 6.52 -11.77 15.57
CA GLU A 98 7.09 -10.46 15.85
C GLU A 98 7.96 -9.98 14.67
N ASP A 99 8.76 -10.85 14.08
CA ASP A 99 9.57 -10.53 12.90
C ASP A 99 8.68 -10.15 11.73
N ILE A 100 7.62 -10.91 11.46
CA ILE A 100 6.65 -10.62 10.38
C ILE A 100 5.96 -9.27 10.62
N TYR A 101 5.53 -9.00 11.86
CA TYR A 101 4.91 -7.74 12.20
C TYR A 101 5.86 -6.55 11.98
N ASN A 102 7.08 -6.63 12.51
CA ASN A 102 8.06 -5.54 12.44
C ASN A 102 8.54 -5.30 11.01
N ALA A 103 8.81 -6.36 10.24
CA ALA A 103 9.15 -6.24 8.82
C ALA A 103 8.01 -5.64 8.00
N SER A 104 6.77 -6.04 8.29
CA SER A 104 5.58 -5.44 7.67
C SER A 104 5.46 -3.96 7.99
N MET A 105 5.65 -3.57 9.25
CA MET A 105 5.61 -2.17 9.66
C MET A 105 6.60 -1.31 8.89
N LEU A 106 7.84 -1.78 8.70
CA LEU A 106 8.86 -1.08 7.92
C LEU A 106 8.44 -0.90 6.47
N SER A 107 8.05 -1.99 5.81
CA SER A 107 7.63 -1.96 4.41
C SER A 107 6.42 -1.06 4.18
N LEU A 108 5.42 -1.13 5.05
CA LEU A 108 4.22 -0.30 4.95
C LEU A 108 4.53 1.20 5.11
N ILE A 109 5.47 1.55 6.00
CA ILE A 109 5.92 2.95 6.13
C ILE A 109 6.60 3.42 4.84
N GLU A 110 7.47 2.60 4.24
CA GLU A 110 8.13 2.92 2.98
C GLU A 110 7.12 3.08 1.84
N MET A 111 6.15 2.17 1.74
CA MET A 111 5.09 2.24 0.74
C MET A 111 4.24 3.50 0.89
N LEU A 112 3.84 3.87 2.12
CA LEU A 112 3.11 5.11 2.37
C LEU A 112 3.93 6.35 1.99
N ARG A 113 5.22 6.37 2.31
CA ARG A 113 6.12 7.49 1.96
C ARG A 113 6.31 7.66 0.46
N THR A 114 6.15 6.60 -0.32
CA THR A 114 6.21 6.62 -1.79
C THR A 114 4.84 6.78 -2.45
N GLY A 115 3.77 7.00 -1.65
CA GLY A 115 2.43 7.28 -2.16
C GLY A 115 1.55 6.05 -2.40
N CYS A 116 2.00 4.86 -2.00
CA CYS A 116 1.17 3.65 -2.04
C CYS A 116 0.15 3.68 -0.90
N THR A 117 -1.13 3.53 -1.21
CA THR A 117 -2.24 3.61 -0.25
C THR A 117 -3.12 2.37 -0.20
N CYS A 118 -2.86 1.41 -1.07
CA CYS A 118 -3.56 0.12 -1.12
C CYS A 118 -2.59 -0.96 -1.57
N ILE A 119 -2.64 -2.12 -0.94
CA ILE A 119 -1.71 -3.21 -1.16
C ILE A 119 -2.49 -4.50 -1.32
N ASN A 120 -2.10 -5.32 -2.29
CA ASN A 120 -2.48 -6.73 -2.39
C ASN A 120 -1.28 -7.57 -1.97
N ASP A 121 -1.40 -8.26 -0.83
CA ASP A 121 -0.32 -9.04 -0.24
C ASP A 121 -0.65 -10.53 -0.14
N GLN A 122 0.37 -11.33 -0.32
CA GLN A 122 0.32 -12.79 -0.16
C GLN A 122 1.54 -13.26 0.62
N TYR A 123 1.35 -13.64 1.88
CA TYR A 123 2.42 -14.19 2.71
C TYR A 123 1.86 -15.08 3.82
N PHE A 124 2.74 -15.82 4.52
CA PHE A 124 2.34 -16.56 5.72
C PHE A 124 2.23 -15.65 6.95
N MET A 125 1.65 -16.14 8.03
CA MET A 125 1.34 -15.35 9.24
C MET A 125 0.58 -14.05 8.92
N SER A 126 -0.36 -14.15 7.99
CA SER A 126 -1.10 -13.03 7.41
C SER A 126 -1.79 -12.12 8.45
N GLU A 127 -2.10 -12.65 9.62
CA GLU A 127 -2.69 -11.88 10.73
C GLU A 127 -1.76 -10.77 11.24
N GLN A 128 -0.46 -10.99 11.25
CA GLN A 128 0.51 -9.99 11.70
C GLN A 128 0.63 -8.86 10.66
N ILE A 129 0.54 -9.20 9.37
CA ILE A 129 0.50 -8.22 8.28
C ILE A 129 -0.77 -7.36 8.39
N ARG A 130 -1.92 -8.00 8.68
CA ARG A 130 -3.19 -7.31 8.91
C ARG A 130 -3.09 -6.30 10.06
N LYS A 131 -2.56 -6.71 11.22
CA LYS A 131 -2.35 -5.83 12.38
C LYS A 131 -1.46 -4.63 12.04
N ALA A 132 -0.36 -4.86 11.31
CA ALA A 132 0.53 -3.80 10.87
C ALA A 132 -0.17 -2.81 9.91
N ALA A 133 -0.96 -3.32 8.96
CA ALA A 133 -1.70 -2.51 8.01
C ALA A 133 -2.80 -1.66 8.69
N GLU A 134 -3.53 -2.23 9.66
CA GLU A 134 -4.51 -1.51 10.46
C GLU A 134 -3.88 -0.39 11.27
N GLN A 135 -2.74 -0.64 11.91
CA GLN A 135 -2.03 0.39 12.67
C GLN A 135 -1.50 1.52 11.76
N ARG A 136 -1.13 1.23 10.53
CA ARG A 136 -0.69 2.22 9.54
C ARG A 136 -1.85 2.82 8.74
N GLN A 137 -3.07 2.33 8.94
CA GLN A 137 -4.28 2.77 8.24
C GLN A 137 -4.14 2.70 6.70
N ILE A 138 -3.42 1.69 6.21
CA ILE A 138 -3.30 1.40 4.78
C ILE A 138 -4.33 0.33 4.39
N ARG A 139 -4.92 0.49 3.20
CA ARG A 139 -5.85 -0.53 2.69
C ARG A 139 -5.08 -1.78 2.29
N LEU A 140 -5.56 -2.92 2.73
CA LEU A 140 -4.96 -4.22 2.49
C LEU A 140 -5.99 -5.18 1.90
N VAL A 141 -5.64 -5.78 0.78
CA VAL A 141 -6.23 -7.01 0.26
C VAL A 141 -5.25 -8.12 0.65
N LEU A 142 -5.70 -9.07 1.43
CA LEU A 142 -4.86 -10.12 1.97
C LEU A 142 -5.27 -11.47 1.42
N THR A 143 -4.34 -12.14 0.78
CA THR A 143 -4.52 -13.49 0.25
C THR A 143 -3.84 -14.49 1.18
N LYS A 144 -4.56 -15.52 1.61
CA LYS A 144 -4.00 -16.58 2.44
C LYS A 144 -3.18 -17.53 1.56
N LYS A 145 -1.91 -17.70 1.89
CA LYS A 145 -1.06 -18.71 1.24
C LYS A 145 -1.40 -20.10 1.79
N ILE A 146 -1.84 -20.99 0.94
CA ILE A 146 -2.03 -22.40 1.25
C ILE A 146 -0.83 -23.16 0.66
N LYS A 147 -0.04 -23.81 1.50
CA LYS A 147 1.02 -24.75 1.07
C LYS A 147 0.43 -26.15 1.07
N SER A 148 0.35 -26.79 -0.09
CA SER A 148 0.16 -28.23 -0.17
C SER A 148 1.52 -28.91 0.03
N THR A 149 1.64 -29.75 1.03
CA THR A 149 2.88 -30.49 1.33
C THR A 149 2.97 -31.82 0.58
N ASP A 150 1.87 -32.31 0.00
CA ASP A 150 1.77 -33.71 -0.45
C ASP A 150 1.31 -33.87 -1.91
N GLY A 151 1.43 -32.83 -2.74
CA GLY A 151 1.05 -32.96 -4.17
C GLY A 151 -0.46 -33.20 -4.40
N GLU A 152 -1.26 -33.21 -3.37
CA GLU A 152 -2.71 -33.19 -3.50
C GLU A 152 -3.18 -31.78 -3.78
N GLU A 153 -3.95 -31.61 -4.86
CA GLU A 153 -4.59 -30.36 -5.20
C GLU A 153 -5.38 -29.87 -4.00
N GLY A 154 -5.00 -28.69 -3.51
CA GLY A 154 -5.67 -28.07 -2.37
C GLY A 154 -7.15 -27.85 -2.71
N THR A 155 -8.00 -28.68 -2.12
CA THR A 155 -9.44 -28.42 -2.09
C THR A 155 -9.69 -27.26 -1.12
N GLU A 156 -10.45 -26.32 -1.58
CA GLU A 156 -10.93 -25.03 -1.06
C GLU A 156 -11.05 -24.85 0.46
#